data_aeb4253502747fac3feb458799cda6b2
#
_entry.id   aeb4253502747fac3feb458799cda6b2
#
_cell.length_a   1.000
_cell.length_b   1.000
_cell.length_c   1.000
_cell.angle_alpha   90.00
_cell.angle_beta   90.00
_cell.angle_gamma   90.00
#
_symmetry.space_group_name_H-M   'P 1'
#
loop_
_entity.id
_entity.type
_entity.pdbx_description
1 polymer ?
#
loop_
_entity_poly.entity_id
_entity_poly.type
_entity_poly.pdbx_seq_one_letter_code
_entity_poly.pdbx_strand_id
1 'polypeptide(L)'
;MDEDSTTDLETAQSLFAAALLDISNTHSALDLFSNDASQREGRLAFYRGNLNAIWSQALVNAYPVLQQLVGQDFFEQMARAYGITFPSACGDLNYFGADLPRFLSASSMTAAYPYFSDVAALEWQVHRAYYAADADVLSLGSLLAGAGQDLQSARLDLHPATQLHQSASSSVDVWLAHQPGSALSLPRELNSKNFALVTRNEWRVQVHALDHAAYLALQALAQGNTIELALELAMEQDAQFDIATQLNLWFSASAFSAYSV
;
A
#
# COMPACT_ATOMS: atom_id res chain seq x y z
N MET A 1 -7.77 44.38 -7.31
CA MET A 1 -7.59 44.05 -8.74
C MET A 1 -7.10 42.60 -8.92
N ASP A 2 -7.37 41.69 -7.94
CA ASP A 2 -6.84 40.34 -7.95
C ASP A 2 -7.87 39.21 -7.82
N GLU A 3 -9.12 39.50 -7.42
CA GLU A 3 -10.16 38.43 -7.30
C GLU A 3 -10.64 37.92 -8.66
N ASP A 4 -10.74 38.79 -9.65
CA ASP A 4 -11.23 38.45 -11.01
C ASP A 4 -10.22 37.56 -11.76
N SER A 5 -8.91 37.82 -11.56
CA SER A 5 -7.82 37.03 -12.18
C SER A 5 -7.69 35.63 -11.58
N THR A 6 -7.99 35.45 -10.28
CA THR A 6 -7.93 34.16 -9.60
C THR A 6 -9.08 33.26 -10.04
N THR A 7 -10.29 33.83 -10.15
CA THR A 7 -11.49 33.11 -10.63
C THR A 7 -11.32 32.64 -12.08
N ASP A 8 -10.66 33.41 -12.94
CA ASP A 8 -10.39 33.02 -14.32
C ASP A 8 -9.39 31.87 -14.40
N LEU A 9 -8.34 31.89 -13.56
CA LEU A 9 -7.36 30.81 -13.49
C LEU A 9 -7.97 29.50 -12.97
N GLU A 10 -8.76 29.53 -11.90
CA GLU A 10 -9.44 28.36 -11.35
C GLU A 10 -10.40 27.73 -12.37
N THR A 11 -11.11 28.53 -13.09
CA THR A 11 -12.01 28.08 -14.16
C THR A 11 -11.24 27.42 -15.29
N ALA A 12 -10.14 28.03 -15.75
CA ALA A 12 -9.28 27.45 -16.77
C ALA A 12 -8.67 26.09 -16.34
N GLN A 13 -8.18 26.01 -15.10
CA GLN A 13 -7.65 24.75 -14.54
C GLN A 13 -8.72 23.67 -14.47
N SER A 14 -9.93 24.00 -14.04
CA SER A 14 -11.04 23.05 -13.93
C SER A 14 -11.47 22.52 -15.29
N LEU A 15 -11.59 23.40 -16.33
CA LEU A 15 -11.90 22.99 -17.70
C LEU A 15 -10.81 22.10 -18.29
N PHE A 16 -9.54 22.44 -18.06
CA PHE A 16 -8.42 21.65 -18.52
C PHE A 16 -8.39 20.27 -17.86
N ALA A 17 -8.55 20.20 -16.53
CA ALA A 17 -8.61 18.94 -15.78
C ALA A 17 -9.77 18.04 -16.25
N ALA A 18 -10.98 18.60 -16.41
CA ALA A 18 -12.13 17.86 -16.91
C ALA A 18 -11.87 17.28 -18.31
N ALA A 19 -11.23 18.07 -19.18
CA ALA A 19 -10.88 17.62 -20.53
C ALA A 19 -9.76 16.58 -20.56
N LEU A 20 -8.88 16.54 -19.59
CA LEU A 20 -7.87 15.47 -19.46
C LEU A 20 -8.50 14.14 -19.04
N LEU A 21 -9.48 14.17 -18.14
CA LEU A 21 -10.13 12.99 -17.58
C LEU A 21 -11.18 12.40 -18.52
N ASP A 22 -11.93 13.25 -19.24
CA ASP A 22 -13.01 12.83 -20.12
C ASP A 22 -12.90 13.49 -21.51
N ILE A 23 -12.86 12.63 -22.55
CA ILE A 23 -12.75 13.08 -23.95
C ILE A 23 -13.97 13.90 -24.41
N SER A 24 -15.13 13.70 -23.79
CA SER A 24 -16.34 14.47 -24.10
C SER A 24 -16.18 15.97 -23.81
N ASN A 25 -15.32 16.31 -22.86
CA ASN A 25 -15.01 17.70 -22.46
C ASN A 25 -13.92 18.37 -23.32
N THR A 26 -13.47 17.72 -24.40
CA THR A 26 -12.39 18.26 -25.28
C THR A 26 -12.67 19.68 -25.72
N HIS A 27 -13.85 19.95 -26.28
CA HIS A 27 -14.20 21.24 -26.85
C HIS A 27 -14.16 22.38 -25.83
N SER A 28 -14.54 22.13 -24.58
CA SER A 28 -14.58 23.13 -23.52
C SER A 28 -13.18 23.68 -23.13
N ALA A 29 -12.13 22.90 -23.42
CA ALA A 29 -10.75 23.29 -23.10
C ALA A 29 -9.94 23.80 -24.30
N LEU A 30 -10.47 23.71 -25.53
CA LEU A 30 -9.69 24.08 -26.71
C LEU A 30 -9.30 25.59 -26.73
N ASP A 31 -10.15 26.46 -26.18
CA ASP A 31 -9.88 27.91 -26.15
C ASP A 31 -8.82 28.30 -25.13
N LEU A 32 -8.40 27.39 -24.26
CA LEU A 32 -7.27 27.59 -23.35
C LEU A 32 -5.91 27.54 -24.07
N PHE A 33 -5.88 27.06 -25.32
CA PHE A 33 -4.65 26.96 -26.10
C PHE A 33 -4.53 28.10 -27.10
N SER A 34 -3.40 28.78 -27.12
CA SER A 34 -3.07 29.86 -28.02
C SER A 34 -2.72 29.44 -29.45
N ASN A 35 -2.72 28.15 -29.78
CA ASN A 35 -2.34 27.58 -31.06
C ASN A 35 -3.47 27.65 -32.10
N ASP A 36 -3.13 27.34 -33.36
CA ASP A 36 -4.11 27.10 -34.42
C ASP A 36 -5.06 25.96 -34.06
N ALA A 37 -6.34 26.09 -34.46
CA ALA A 37 -7.39 25.12 -34.10
C ALA A 37 -7.02 23.67 -34.43
N SER A 38 -6.29 23.44 -35.54
CA SER A 38 -5.82 22.11 -35.97
C SER A 38 -4.77 21.49 -35.04
N GLN A 39 -4.09 22.29 -34.21
CA GLN A 39 -3.05 21.82 -33.27
C GLN A 39 -3.55 21.64 -31.84
N ARG A 40 -4.66 22.28 -31.48
CA ARG A 40 -5.20 22.31 -30.10
C ARG A 40 -5.61 20.90 -29.63
N GLU A 41 -6.36 20.17 -30.46
CA GLU A 41 -6.77 18.78 -30.14
C GLU A 41 -5.58 17.86 -30.01
N GLY A 42 -4.59 17.98 -30.89
CA GLY A 42 -3.36 17.19 -30.81
C GLY A 42 -2.57 17.45 -29.53
N ARG A 43 -2.51 18.72 -29.08
CA ARG A 43 -1.88 19.06 -27.79
C ARG A 43 -2.63 18.46 -26.61
N LEU A 44 -3.96 18.57 -26.56
CA LEU A 44 -4.74 17.99 -25.49
C LEU A 44 -4.60 16.47 -25.46
N ALA A 45 -4.58 15.81 -26.63
CA ALA A 45 -4.31 14.38 -26.73
C ALA A 45 -2.91 13.99 -26.18
N PHE A 46 -1.90 14.84 -26.47
CA PHE A 46 -0.55 14.64 -25.90
C PHE A 46 -0.54 14.74 -24.36
N TYR A 47 -1.24 15.73 -23.77
CA TYR A 47 -1.35 15.86 -22.32
C TYR A 47 -2.07 14.66 -21.69
N ARG A 48 -3.13 14.14 -22.34
CA ARG A 48 -3.81 12.90 -21.89
C ARG A 48 -2.86 11.69 -21.94
N GLY A 49 -2.08 11.57 -23.00
CA GLY A 49 -1.05 10.53 -23.13
C GLY A 49 -0.04 10.59 -21.99
N ASN A 50 0.47 11.78 -21.69
CA ASN A 50 1.40 12.00 -20.59
C ASN A 50 0.77 11.65 -19.23
N LEU A 51 -0.47 12.08 -18.97
CA LEU A 51 -1.17 11.76 -17.73
C LEU A 51 -1.34 10.24 -17.54
N ASN A 52 -1.76 9.53 -18.60
CA ASN A 52 -1.86 8.09 -18.55
C ASN A 52 -0.51 7.39 -18.29
N ALA A 53 0.57 7.90 -18.89
CA ALA A 53 1.92 7.37 -18.66
C ALA A 53 2.39 7.62 -17.22
N ILE A 54 2.10 8.79 -16.65
CA ILE A 54 2.40 9.15 -15.25
C ILE A 54 1.63 8.22 -14.31
N TRP A 55 0.33 8.01 -14.52
CA TRP A 55 -0.48 7.10 -13.72
C TRP A 55 0.04 5.67 -13.78
N SER A 56 0.31 5.18 -14.99
CA SER A 56 0.85 3.82 -15.17
C SER A 56 2.19 3.66 -14.45
N GLN A 57 3.11 4.61 -14.58
CA GLN A 57 4.41 4.55 -13.92
C GLN A 57 4.30 4.62 -12.40
N ALA A 58 3.43 5.48 -11.86
CA ALA A 58 3.20 5.58 -10.41
C ALA A 58 2.66 4.25 -9.86
N LEU A 59 1.70 3.64 -10.55
CA LEU A 59 1.14 2.36 -10.15
C LEU A 59 2.14 1.20 -10.32
N VAL A 60 2.95 1.16 -11.37
CA VAL A 60 4.01 0.15 -11.54
C VAL A 60 4.99 0.19 -10.37
N ASN A 61 5.35 1.38 -9.89
CA ASN A 61 6.26 1.53 -8.76
C ASN A 61 5.64 0.99 -7.44
N ALA A 62 4.34 1.12 -7.28
CA ALA A 62 3.64 0.66 -6.07
C ALA A 62 3.19 -0.82 -6.16
N TYR A 63 2.98 -1.34 -7.36
CA TYR A 63 2.32 -2.63 -7.62
C TYR A 63 3.09 -3.53 -8.62
N PRO A 64 4.39 -3.78 -8.40
CA PRO A 64 5.20 -4.55 -9.34
C PRO A 64 4.80 -6.03 -9.46
N VAL A 65 4.31 -6.66 -8.40
CA VAL A 65 3.84 -8.05 -8.44
C VAL A 65 2.50 -8.14 -9.16
N LEU A 66 1.58 -7.23 -8.89
CA LEU A 66 0.32 -7.17 -9.63
C LEU A 66 0.56 -6.99 -11.12
N GLN A 67 1.50 -6.13 -11.52
CA GLN A 67 1.87 -5.95 -12.93
C GLN A 67 2.39 -7.26 -13.55
N GLN A 68 3.23 -8.01 -12.83
CA GLN A 68 3.71 -9.32 -13.29
C GLN A 68 2.58 -10.34 -13.46
N LEU A 69 1.59 -10.31 -12.55
CA LEU A 69 0.44 -11.23 -12.59
C LEU A 69 -0.50 -10.97 -13.76
N VAL A 70 -0.77 -9.69 -14.07
CA VAL A 70 -1.76 -9.34 -15.10
C VAL A 70 -1.14 -9.07 -16.46
N GLY A 71 0.18 -8.83 -16.53
CA GLY A 71 0.90 -8.42 -17.75
C GLY A 71 0.75 -6.93 -18.07
N GLN A 72 1.69 -6.42 -18.88
CA GLN A 72 1.83 -4.99 -19.14
C GLN A 72 0.58 -4.37 -19.77
N ASP A 73 0.06 -4.97 -20.86
CA ASP A 73 -1.05 -4.38 -21.61
C ASP A 73 -2.33 -4.24 -20.77
N PHE A 74 -2.63 -5.26 -19.95
CA PHE A 74 -3.77 -5.21 -19.05
C PHE A 74 -3.55 -4.20 -17.93
N PHE A 75 -2.33 -4.14 -17.37
CA PHE A 75 -1.99 -3.21 -16.32
C PHE A 75 -2.14 -1.75 -16.75
N GLU A 76 -1.72 -1.39 -17.97
CA GLU A 76 -1.88 -0.04 -18.52
C GLU A 76 -3.36 0.33 -18.71
N GLN A 77 -4.20 -0.59 -19.19
CA GLN A 77 -5.64 -0.38 -19.30
C GLN A 77 -6.29 -0.19 -17.92
N MET A 78 -5.91 -1.01 -16.96
CA MET A 78 -6.34 -0.94 -15.57
C MET A 78 -5.91 0.39 -14.93
N ALA A 79 -4.66 0.81 -15.12
CA ALA A 79 -4.11 2.06 -14.59
C ALA A 79 -4.89 3.28 -15.10
N ARG A 80 -5.24 3.28 -16.39
CA ARG A 80 -6.06 4.32 -16.99
C ARG A 80 -7.48 4.33 -16.39
N ALA A 81 -8.12 3.18 -16.29
CA ALA A 81 -9.47 3.07 -15.72
C ALA A 81 -9.49 3.52 -14.25
N TYR A 82 -8.46 3.12 -13.48
CA TYR A 82 -8.28 3.54 -12.11
C TYR A 82 -8.10 5.07 -12.01
N GLY A 83 -7.18 5.67 -12.78
CA GLY A 83 -6.88 7.10 -12.72
C GLY A 83 -8.08 7.99 -13.07
N ILE A 84 -8.97 7.53 -13.97
CA ILE A 84 -10.24 8.21 -14.28
C ILE A 84 -11.21 8.11 -13.10
N THR A 85 -11.27 6.95 -12.43
CA THR A 85 -12.21 6.70 -11.32
C THR A 85 -11.73 7.34 -10.01
N PHE A 86 -10.42 7.31 -9.77
CA PHE A 86 -9.75 7.82 -8.57
C PHE A 86 -8.61 8.78 -8.97
N PRO A 87 -8.92 9.97 -9.47
CA PRO A 87 -7.90 10.96 -9.82
C PRO A 87 -7.09 11.35 -8.58
N SER A 88 -5.82 11.72 -8.78
CA SER A 88 -4.95 12.13 -7.67
C SER A 88 -5.54 13.35 -6.95
N ALA A 89 -5.64 13.25 -5.63
CA ALA A 89 -6.13 14.35 -4.78
C ALA A 89 -5.02 15.35 -4.39
N CYS A 90 -3.75 15.02 -4.66
CA CYS A 90 -2.60 15.89 -4.35
C CYS A 90 -1.48 15.70 -5.40
N GLY A 91 -0.47 16.57 -5.33
CA GLY A 91 0.68 16.52 -6.24
C GLY A 91 1.70 15.42 -5.93
N ASP A 92 1.58 14.74 -4.80
CA ASP A 92 2.48 13.64 -4.41
C ASP A 92 1.94 12.30 -4.93
N LEU A 93 2.59 11.79 -5.96
CA LEU A 93 2.22 10.53 -6.59
C LEU A 93 2.50 9.28 -5.73
N ASN A 94 3.23 9.42 -4.61
CA ASN A 94 3.40 8.32 -3.66
C ASN A 94 2.09 7.98 -2.91
N TYR A 95 1.08 8.84 -2.99
CA TYR A 95 -0.27 8.56 -2.50
C TYR A 95 -1.22 8.08 -3.60
N PHE A 96 -0.84 8.18 -4.87
CA PHE A 96 -1.65 7.70 -5.98
C PHE A 96 -1.60 6.17 -6.04
N GLY A 97 -2.75 5.55 -5.93
CA GLY A 97 -2.87 4.09 -5.91
C GLY A 97 -3.53 3.55 -4.63
N ALA A 98 -3.72 4.36 -3.59
CA ALA A 98 -4.28 3.92 -2.31
C ALA A 98 -5.61 3.15 -2.43
N ASP A 99 -6.45 3.51 -3.37
CA ASP A 99 -7.76 2.89 -3.62
C ASP A 99 -7.71 1.76 -4.67
N LEU A 100 -6.53 1.39 -5.20
CA LEU A 100 -6.44 0.33 -6.22
C LEU A 100 -6.96 -1.03 -5.71
N PRO A 101 -6.70 -1.47 -4.47
CA PRO A 101 -7.29 -2.71 -3.95
C PRO A 101 -8.82 -2.67 -3.98
N ARG A 102 -9.42 -1.56 -3.57
CA ARG A 102 -10.87 -1.34 -3.60
C ARG A 102 -11.41 -1.31 -5.04
N PHE A 103 -10.71 -0.65 -5.94
CA PHE A 103 -11.07 -0.62 -7.36
C PHE A 103 -11.08 -2.03 -7.95
N LEU A 104 -10.07 -2.85 -7.68
CA LEU A 104 -9.97 -4.22 -8.16
C LEU A 104 -11.08 -5.11 -7.62
N SER A 105 -11.43 -4.99 -6.34
CA SER A 105 -12.49 -5.78 -5.71
C SER A 105 -13.87 -5.49 -6.31
N ALA A 106 -14.09 -4.27 -6.81
CA ALA A 106 -15.36 -3.85 -7.41
C ALA A 106 -15.38 -3.98 -8.95
N SER A 107 -14.22 -4.24 -9.58
CA SER A 107 -14.10 -4.25 -11.04
C SER A 107 -14.50 -5.57 -11.66
N SER A 108 -15.34 -5.53 -12.69
CA SER A 108 -15.64 -6.69 -13.52
C SER A 108 -14.42 -7.22 -14.31
N MET A 109 -13.41 -6.40 -14.52
CA MET A 109 -12.16 -6.77 -15.22
C MET A 109 -11.37 -7.84 -14.46
N THR A 110 -11.50 -7.88 -13.13
CA THR A 110 -10.74 -8.77 -12.23
C THR A 110 -11.61 -9.75 -11.47
N ALA A 111 -12.91 -9.82 -11.76
CA ALA A 111 -13.87 -10.66 -11.05
C ALA A 111 -13.50 -12.16 -11.02
N ALA A 112 -12.78 -12.65 -12.04
CA ALA A 112 -12.29 -14.03 -12.10
C ALA A 112 -11.09 -14.30 -11.19
N TYR A 113 -10.44 -13.25 -10.67
CA TYR A 113 -9.20 -13.31 -9.90
C TYR A 113 -9.30 -12.45 -8.63
N PRO A 114 -10.18 -12.80 -7.67
CA PRO A 114 -10.43 -11.97 -6.48
C PRO A 114 -9.20 -11.72 -5.62
N TYR A 115 -8.20 -12.61 -5.67
CA TYR A 115 -6.94 -12.46 -4.93
C TYR A 115 -6.07 -11.27 -5.42
N PHE A 116 -6.32 -10.70 -6.61
CA PHE A 116 -5.59 -9.52 -7.07
C PHE A 116 -5.79 -8.31 -6.15
N SER A 117 -6.98 -8.13 -5.61
CA SER A 117 -7.28 -7.10 -4.62
C SER A 117 -6.43 -7.27 -3.34
N ASP A 118 -6.27 -8.51 -2.86
CA ASP A 118 -5.51 -8.82 -1.66
C ASP A 118 -3.99 -8.64 -1.89
N VAL A 119 -3.48 -9.07 -3.05
CA VAL A 119 -2.09 -8.83 -3.45
C VAL A 119 -1.82 -7.33 -3.54
N ALA A 120 -2.72 -6.57 -4.15
CA ALA A 120 -2.59 -5.12 -4.22
C ALA A 120 -2.63 -4.48 -2.82
N ALA A 121 -3.46 -4.97 -1.89
CA ALA A 121 -3.49 -4.47 -0.53
C ALA A 121 -2.14 -4.67 0.18
N LEU A 122 -1.51 -5.83 0.01
CA LEU A 122 -0.17 -6.09 0.54
C LEU A 122 0.89 -5.19 -0.12
N GLU A 123 0.88 -5.04 -1.45
CA GLU A 123 1.83 -4.18 -2.15
C GLU A 123 1.69 -2.71 -1.75
N TRP A 124 0.47 -2.25 -1.50
CA TRP A 124 0.26 -0.91 -0.97
C TRP A 124 0.86 -0.74 0.43
N GLN A 125 0.73 -1.72 1.30
CA GLN A 125 1.37 -1.69 2.62
C GLN A 125 2.90 -1.68 2.51
N VAL A 126 3.48 -2.47 1.60
CA VAL A 126 4.92 -2.45 1.29
C VAL A 126 5.36 -1.07 0.79
N HIS A 127 4.61 -0.49 -0.15
CA HIS A 127 4.86 0.85 -0.67
C HIS A 127 4.78 1.91 0.45
N ARG A 128 3.77 1.86 1.30
CA ARG A 128 3.62 2.78 2.44
C ARG A 128 4.72 2.61 3.48
N ALA A 129 5.17 1.40 3.75
CA ALA A 129 6.28 1.13 4.64
C ALA A 129 7.59 1.73 4.12
N TYR A 130 7.82 1.69 2.80
CA TYR A 130 9.02 2.28 2.18
C TYR A 130 9.08 3.81 2.39
N TYR A 131 7.96 4.52 2.25
CA TYR A 131 7.87 5.98 2.38
C TYR A 131 7.47 6.45 3.78
N ALA A 132 7.36 5.54 4.76
CA ALA A 132 7.03 5.92 6.13
C ALA A 132 8.15 6.74 6.77
N ALA A 133 7.80 7.59 7.74
CA ALA A 133 8.77 8.35 8.51
C ALA A 133 9.80 7.43 9.19
N ASP A 134 11.01 7.95 9.37
CA ASP A 134 12.01 7.28 10.18
C ASP A 134 11.69 7.48 11.67
N ALA A 135 12.02 6.47 12.47
CA ALA A 135 11.92 6.50 13.92
C ALA A 135 13.03 5.62 14.52
N ASP A 136 13.29 5.81 15.80
CA ASP A 136 14.19 4.94 16.55
C ASP A 136 13.64 3.51 16.58
N VAL A 137 14.56 2.53 16.61
CA VAL A 137 14.20 1.13 16.71
C VAL A 137 14.36 0.65 18.14
N LEU A 138 13.30 0.13 18.74
CA LEU A 138 13.35 -0.49 20.05
C LEU A 138 13.95 -1.90 19.94
N SER A 139 15.06 -2.14 20.63
CA SER A 139 15.63 -3.49 20.75
C SER A 139 14.96 -4.29 21.88
N LEU A 140 14.93 -5.61 21.74
CA LEU A 140 14.45 -6.50 22.82
C LEU A 140 15.29 -6.31 24.11
N GLY A 141 16.61 -6.14 23.96
CA GLY A 141 17.50 -5.90 25.09
C GLY A 141 17.17 -4.61 25.85
N SER A 142 16.88 -3.52 25.11
CA SER A 142 16.47 -2.24 25.72
C SER A 142 15.14 -2.35 26.44
N LEU A 143 14.17 -3.06 25.86
CA LEU A 143 12.89 -3.32 26.52
C LEU A 143 13.06 -4.10 27.83
N LEU A 144 13.80 -5.22 27.79
CA LEU A 144 14.03 -6.08 28.97
C LEU A 144 14.78 -5.33 30.10
N ALA A 145 15.77 -4.52 29.72
CA ALA A 145 16.53 -3.73 30.71
C ALA A 145 15.71 -2.58 31.30
N GLY A 146 14.83 -1.95 30.54
CA GLY A 146 14.08 -0.79 30.98
C GLY A 146 12.77 -1.13 31.67
N ALA A 147 12.00 -2.09 31.17
CA ALA A 147 10.73 -2.49 31.76
C ALA A 147 10.90 -3.38 33.02
N GLY A 148 11.96 -4.19 33.08
CA GLY A 148 12.26 -5.00 34.26
C GLY A 148 11.08 -5.87 34.70
N GLN A 149 10.55 -5.62 35.93
CA GLN A 149 9.42 -6.37 36.50
C GLN A 149 8.08 -6.00 35.86
N ASP A 150 7.99 -4.85 35.20
CA ASP A 150 6.77 -4.33 34.58
C ASP A 150 6.62 -4.75 33.11
N LEU A 151 7.47 -5.68 32.65
CA LEU A 151 7.49 -6.14 31.25
C LEU A 151 6.11 -6.62 30.76
N GLN A 152 5.35 -7.32 31.58
CA GLN A 152 4.05 -7.86 31.23
C GLN A 152 3.02 -6.74 30.97
N SER A 153 3.06 -5.67 31.77
CA SER A 153 2.17 -4.51 31.63
C SER A 153 2.63 -3.49 30.58
N ALA A 154 3.84 -3.67 30.03
CA ALA A 154 4.37 -2.78 29.00
C ALA A 154 3.52 -2.82 27.72
N ARG A 155 3.39 -1.66 27.08
CA ARG A 155 2.74 -1.44 25.78
C ARG A 155 3.80 -1.05 24.78
N LEU A 156 3.72 -1.61 23.57
CA LEU A 156 4.69 -1.37 22.50
C LEU A 156 4.10 -0.46 21.44
N ASP A 157 4.86 0.54 21.03
CA ASP A 157 4.51 1.39 19.89
C ASP A 157 5.11 0.78 18.62
N LEU A 158 4.27 0.55 17.62
CA LEU A 158 4.75 0.08 16.32
C LEU A 158 5.65 1.15 15.67
N HIS A 159 6.70 0.69 15.00
CA HIS A 159 7.48 1.58 14.15
C HIS A 159 6.60 2.12 13.01
N PRO A 160 6.71 3.41 12.58
CA PRO A 160 5.85 4.00 11.53
C PRO A 160 5.82 3.20 10.21
N ALA A 161 6.90 2.48 9.90
CA ALA A 161 6.97 1.61 8.73
C ALA A 161 6.37 0.22 8.94
N THR A 162 5.87 -0.09 10.14
CA THR A 162 5.28 -1.40 10.44
C THR A 162 3.81 -1.42 10.01
N GLN A 163 3.44 -2.46 9.23
CA GLN A 163 2.07 -2.71 8.81
C GLN A 163 1.70 -4.17 9.09
N LEU A 164 0.44 -4.41 9.41
CA LEU A 164 -0.11 -5.76 9.55
C LEU A 164 -1.02 -6.06 8.38
N HIS A 165 -0.76 -7.17 7.71
CA HIS A 165 -1.56 -7.64 6.58
C HIS A 165 -2.38 -8.85 6.98
N GLN A 166 -3.65 -8.83 6.57
CA GLN A 166 -4.55 -9.98 6.62
C GLN A 166 -5.35 -10.03 5.33
N SER A 167 -5.45 -11.21 4.73
CA SER A 167 -6.28 -11.42 3.55
C SER A 167 -7.05 -12.73 3.60
N ALA A 168 -8.08 -12.83 2.78
CA ALA A 168 -8.86 -14.06 2.60
C ALA A 168 -8.20 -15.01 1.59
N SER A 169 -7.21 -14.52 0.85
CA SER A 169 -6.47 -15.27 -0.17
C SER A 169 -5.01 -15.46 0.18
N SER A 170 -4.31 -16.32 -0.57
CA SER A 170 -2.86 -16.58 -0.42
C SER A 170 -1.98 -15.44 -0.97
N SER A 171 -2.36 -14.19 -0.69
CA SER A 171 -1.70 -13.00 -1.23
C SER A 171 -0.23 -12.88 -0.80
N VAL A 172 0.09 -13.27 0.43
CA VAL A 172 1.46 -13.25 0.97
C VAL A 172 2.33 -14.26 0.23
N ASP A 173 1.85 -15.49 0.05
CA ASP A 173 2.59 -16.54 -0.66
C ASP A 173 2.80 -16.17 -2.13
N VAL A 174 1.77 -15.60 -2.78
CA VAL A 174 1.88 -15.08 -4.15
C VAL A 174 2.93 -13.98 -4.22
N TRP A 175 2.90 -13.02 -3.31
CA TRP A 175 3.86 -11.92 -3.28
C TRP A 175 5.29 -12.42 -3.07
N LEU A 176 5.51 -13.32 -2.08
CA LEU A 176 6.82 -13.90 -1.78
C LEU A 176 7.39 -14.71 -2.94
N ALA A 177 6.53 -15.44 -3.67
CA ALA A 177 6.95 -16.22 -4.84
C ALA A 177 7.42 -15.33 -6.01
N HIS A 178 6.96 -14.09 -6.10
CA HIS A 178 7.36 -13.15 -7.16
C HIS A 178 8.57 -12.28 -6.79
N GLN A 179 9.14 -12.46 -5.59
CA GLN A 179 10.31 -11.67 -5.23
C GLN A 179 11.56 -12.09 -6.02
N PRO A 180 12.44 -11.14 -6.39
CA PRO A 180 13.68 -11.46 -7.10
C PRO A 180 14.52 -12.49 -6.35
N GLY A 181 14.88 -13.58 -7.03
CA GLY A 181 15.66 -14.68 -6.44
C GLY A 181 14.87 -15.62 -5.54
N SER A 182 13.56 -15.49 -5.46
CA SER A 182 12.71 -16.43 -4.71
C SER A 182 12.78 -17.84 -5.32
N ALA A 183 12.96 -18.85 -4.48
CA ALA A 183 12.85 -20.26 -4.84
C ALA A 183 11.43 -20.81 -4.59
N LEU A 184 10.52 -19.98 -4.09
CA LEU A 184 9.15 -20.38 -3.78
C LEU A 184 8.33 -20.53 -5.07
N SER A 185 7.53 -21.60 -5.13
CA SER A 185 6.53 -21.77 -6.19
C SER A 185 5.23 -21.08 -5.82
N LEU A 186 4.44 -20.73 -6.84
CA LEU A 186 3.09 -20.24 -6.61
C LEU A 186 2.26 -21.23 -5.80
N PRO A 187 1.43 -20.74 -4.84
CA PRO A 187 0.57 -21.59 -4.06
C PRO A 187 -0.45 -22.31 -4.96
N ARG A 188 -0.73 -23.59 -4.66
CA ARG A 188 -1.73 -24.36 -5.41
C ARG A 188 -3.14 -23.92 -5.09
N GLU A 189 -3.36 -23.45 -3.87
CA GLU A 189 -4.62 -22.93 -3.38
C GLU A 189 -4.50 -21.42 -3.18
N LEU A 190 -5.35 -20.67 -3.86
CA LEU A 190 -5.34 -19.21 -3.80
C LEU A 190 -6.33 -18.65 -2.77
N ASN A 191 -7.27 -19.47 -2.28
CA ASN A 191 -8.33 -19.06 -1.35
C ASN A 191 -8.00 -19.46 0.10
N SER A 192 -6.74 -19.30 0.51
CA SER A 192 -6.29 -19.58 1.87
C SER A 192 -5.97 -18.28 2.59
N LYS A 193 -6.48 -18.11 3.82
CA LYS A 193 -6.16 -16.92 4.64
C LYS A 193 -4.67 -16.82 4.86
N ASN A 194 -4.16 -15.63 4.65
CA ASN A 194 -2.77 -15.28 4.90
C ASN A 194 -2.65 -14.10 5.84
N PHE A 195 -1.56 -14.10 6.62
CA PHE A 195 -1.19 -13.00 7.51
C PHE A 195 0.27 -12.65 7.31
N ALA A 196 0.62 -11.39 7.43
CA ALA A 196 2.01 -10.95 7.38
C ALA A 196 2.27 -9.72 8.24
N LEU A 197 3.52 -9.61 8.65
CA LEU A 197 4.13 -8.42 9.21
C LEU A 197 4.98 -7.79 8.10
N VAL A 198 4.67 -6.55 7.75
CA VAL A 198 5.49 -5.72 6.85
C VAL A 198 6.30 -4.78 7.71
N THR A 199 7.60 -4.74 7.51
CA THR A 199 8.53 -3.87 8.25
C THR A 199 9.53 -3.25 7.31
N ARG A 200 10.21 -2.20 7.77
CA ARG A 200 11.37 -1.63 7.08
C ARG A 200 12.56 -1.60 8.01
N ASN A 201 13.65 -2.22 7.59
CA ASN A 201 14.95 -2.09 8.23
C ASN A 201 15.86 -1.28 7.32
N GLU A 202 16.28 -0.10 7.79
CA GLU A 202 16.97 0.91 6.99
C GLU A 202 16.14 1.29 5.73
N TRP A 203 16.60 0.87 4.54
CA TRP A 203 15.96 1.15 3.25
C TRP A 203 15.27 -0.08 2.64
N ARG A 204 15.27 -1.21 3.34
CA ARG A 204 14.72 -2.47 2.85
C ARG A 204 13.41 -2.80 3.55
N VAL A 205 12.34 -2.82 2.78
CA VAL A 205 11.06 -3.37 3.24
C VAL A 205 11.10 -4.89 3.19
N GLN A 206 10.59 -5.53 4.22
CA GLN A 206 10.49 -6.98 4.36
C GLN A 206 9.05 -7.38 4.68
N VAL A 207 8.65 -8.52 4.14
CA VAL A 207 7.34 -9.14 4.43
C VAL A 207 7.61 -10.48 5.08
N HIS A 208 7.17 -10.63 6.32
CA HIS A 208 7.30 -11.85 7.12
C HIS A 208 5.93 -12.52 7.20
N ALA A 209 5.80 -13.71 6.62
CA ALA A 209 4.59 -14.50 6.79
C ALA A 209 4.38 -14.82 8.26
N LEU A 210 3.15 -14.69 8.72
CA LEU A 210 2.75 -14.98 10.10
C LEU A 210 1.72 -16.11 10.11
N ASP A 211 1.70 -16.88 11.19
CA ASP A 211 0.54 -17.66 11.57
C ASP A 211 -0.56 -16.75 12.19
N HIS A 212 -1.72 -17.32 12.44
CA HIS A 212 -2.85 -16.55 12.98
C HIS A 212 -2.60 -16.09 14.43
N ALA A 213 -1.90 -16.87 15.23
CA ALA A 213 -1.61 -16.53 16.62
C ALA A 213 -0.65 -15.32 16.70
N ALA A 214 0.42 -15.32 15.91
CA ALA A 214 1.36 -14.21 15.82
C ALA A 214 0.68 -12.92 15.31
N TYR A 215 -0.23 -13.05 14.32
CA TYR A 215 -1.00 -11.91 13.83
C TYR A 215 -1.90 -11.32 14.91
N LEU A 216 -2.62 -12.14 15.69
CA LEU A 216 -3.48 -11.68 16.78
C LEU A 216 -2.69 -10.95 17.88
N ALA A 217 -1.53 -11.49 18.26
CA ALA A 217 -0.66 -10.82 19.23
C ALA A 217 -0.21 -9.44 18.72
N LEU A 218 0.31 -9.35 17.49
CA LEU A 218 0.75 -8.08 16.91
C LEU A 218 -0.41 -7.11 16.72
N GLN A 219 -1.60 -7.59 16.36
CA GLN A 219 -2.80 -6.76 16.26
C GLN A 219 -3.20 -6.18 17.63
N ALA A 220 -3.13 -6.98 18.70
CA ALA A 220 -3.38 -6.50 20.04
C ALA A 220 -2.36 -5.43 20.46
N LEU A 221 -1.07 -5.64 20.21
CA LEU A 221 -0.03 -4.63 20.47
C LEU A 221 -0.26 -3.36 19.66
N ALA A 222 -0.63 -3.46 18.39
CA ALA A 222 -0.96 -2.31 17.55
C ALA A 222 -2.15 -1.49 18.06
N GLN A 223 -3.06 -2.13 18.80
CA GLN A 223 -4.20 -1.49 19.47
C GLN A 223 -3.83 -0.87 20.82
N GLY A 224 -2.55 -0.93 21.22
CA GLY A 224 -2.07 -0.40 22.49
C GLY A 224 -2.37 -1.30 23.70
N ASN A 225 -2.63 -2.59 23.50
CA ASN A 225 -2.74 -3.54 24.58
C ASN A 225 -1.38 -3.90 25.18
N THR A 226 -1.38 -4.47 26.39
CA THR A 226 -0.16 -4.91 27.06
C THR A 226 0.46 -6.13 26.38
N ILE A 227 1.75 -6.35 26.59
CA ILE A 227 2.46 -7.55 26.14
C ILE A 227 1.77 -8.81 26.67
N GLU A 228 1.37 -8.81 27.96
CA GLU A 228 0.67 -9.93 28.59
C GLU A 228 -0.60 -10.31 27.81
N LEU A 229 -1.51 -9.36 27.61
CA LEU A 229 -2.76 -9.63 26.90
C LEU A 229 -2.51 -10.09 25.45
N ALA A 230 -1.55 -9.49 24.77
CA ALA A 230 -1.20 -9.87 23.41
C ALA A 230 -0.72 -11.33 23.32
N LEU A 231 0.12 -11.75 24.25
CA LEU A 231 0.63 -13.13 24.32
C LEU A 231 -0.44 -14.12 24.77
N GLU A 232 -1.34 -13.74 25.69
CA GLU A 232 -2.49 -14.55 26.07
C GLU A 232 -3.39 -14.87 24.87
N LEU A 233 -3.73 -13.86 24.07
CA LEU A 233 -4.53 -14.03 22.85
C LEU A 233 -3.86 -14.97 21.83
N ALA A 234 -2.55 -14.89 21.70
CA ALA A 234 -1.81 -15.81 20.82
C ALA A 234 -1.86 -17.25 21.36
N MET A 235 -1.66 -17.44 22.66
CA MET A 235 -1.69 -18.76 23.32
C MET A 235 -3.10 -19.37 23.36
N GLU A 236 -4.15 -18.55 23.44
CA GLU A 236 -5.53 -19.02 23.28
C GLU A 236 -5.80 -19.55 21.86
N GLN A 237 -5.20 -18.89 20.84
CA GLN A 237 -5.32 -19.32 19.44
C GLN A 237 -4.48 -20.56 19.14
N ASP A 238 -3.26 -20.62 19.68
CA ASP A 238 -2.33 -21.76 19.55
C ASP A 238 -1.59 -22.00 20.88
N ALA A 239 -1.95 -23.06 21.60
CA ALA A 239 -1.33 -23.44 22.86
C ALA A 239 0.17 -23.77 22.74
N GLN A 240 0.69 -23.95 21.52
CA GLN A 240 2.11 -24.22 21.25
C GLN A 240 2.85 -22.99 20.70
N PHE A 241 2.25 -21.81 20.79
CA PHE A 241 2.84 -20.57 20.30
C PHE A 241 4.22 -20.31 20.93
N ASP A 242 5.26 -20.25 20.09
CA ASP A 242 6.63 -20.01 20.52
C ASP A 242 6.90 -18.51 20.70
N ILE A 243 6.61 -18.04 21.92
CA ILE A 243 6.80 -16.64 22.32
C ILE A 243 8.22 -16.14 22.03
N ALA A 244 9.22 -16.95 22.36
CA ALA A 244 10.62 -16.51 22.25
C ALA A 244 11.02 -16.33 20.79
N THR A 245 10.67 -17.25 19.91
CA THR A 245 10.91 -17.14 18.46
C THR A 245 10.18 -15.95 17.87
N GLN A 246 8.92 -15.71 18.23
CA GLN A 246 8.14 -14.63 17.69
C GLN A 246 8.64 -13.25 18.16
N LEU A 247 8.92 -13.08 19.45
CA LEU A 247 9.52 -11.84 19.94
C LEU A 247 10.86 -11.54 19.26
N ASN A 248 11.74 -12.53 19.14
CA ASN A 248 13.00 -12.35 18.41
C ASN A 248 12.78 -11.94 16.96
N LEU A 249 11.82 -12.56 16.26
CA LEU A 249 11.46 -12.16 14.88
C LEU A 249 11.03 -10.69 14.84
N TRP A 250 10.05 -10.30 15.66
CA TRP A 250 9.46 -8.96 15.61
C TRP A 250 10.46 -7.85 15.94
N PHE A 251 11.31 -8.06 16.97
CA PHE A 251 12.34 -7.09 17.33
C PHE A 251 13.49 -7.04 16.32
N SER A 252 13.93 -8.19 15.77
CA SER A 252 14.96 -8.21 14.73
C SER A 252 14.48 -7.61 13.40
N ALA A 253 13.17 -7.68 13.14
CA ALA A 253 12.52 -7.05 12.01
C ALA A 253 12.26 -5.55 12.21
N SER A 254 12.66 -4.94 13.34
CA SER A 254 12.44 -3.52 13.64
C SER A 254 10.96 -3.14 13.71
N ALA A 255 10.11 -4.01 14.25
CA ALA A 255 8.67 -3.81 14.29
C ALA A 255 8.23 -2.69 15.26
N PHE A 256 9.04 -2.34 16.25
CA PHE A 256 8.68 -1.42 17.34
C PHE A 256 9.64 -0.23 17.44
N SER A 257 9.12 0.94 17.84
CA SER A 257 9.88 2.18 18.02
C SER A 257 10.05 2.58 19.48
N ALA A 258 9.09 2.30 20.35
CA ALA A 258 9.11 2.70 21.76
C ALA A 258 8.25 1.74 22.61
N TYR A 259 8.29 1.93 23.91
CA TYR A 259 7.39 1.30 24.86
C TYR A 259 7.01 2.26 25.98
N SER A 260 5.88 1.97 26.64
CA SER A 260 5.45 2.61 27.88
C SER A 260 5.00 1.55 28.89
N VAL A 261 5.07 1.87 30.20
CA VAL A 261 4.63 0.99 31.30
C VAL A 261 3.51 1.63 32.07
#